data_71e66782003035b10780b71cad7f8047
#
_entry.id   71e66782003035b10780b71cad7f8047
#
_cell.length_a   1.000
_cell.length_b   1.000
_cell.length_c   1.000
_cell.angle_alpha   90.00
_cell.angle_beta   90.00
_cell.angle_gamma   90.00
#
_symmetry.space_group_name_H-M   'P 1'
#
loop_
_entity.id
_entity.type
_entity.pdbx_description
1 polymer ?
#
loop_
_entity_poly.entity_id
_entity_poly.type
_entity_poly.pdbx_seq_one_letter_code
_entity_poly.pdbx_strand_id
1 'polypeptide(L)'
;MSLLRTGRCPTATRHAVEWPLLAPLAPLAARPVVAAPTRTVVAHGERRSANRTKWATADPPSGAAGPAVAEPVQEQTVAEQIWDCAQDLAPVFTEVDRLVAANVRKVQKAFRDHRIGPHHFQGSTGYGHGDLGREALTRVMAQIMGAEAALMRVQFVSGTHAIASALYAVLRPGDEMLAVAGHPYDTMEEVIGTRGTPGHGSLMEWGVSYRELALTGEGRIDWEALKTAIVPGKTKVAHIQRSCGYALRPTLSIDEIGKAVQIIKAQDPNVVITVDNCYGEFTDTREPCDVGADLAMGSLIKNPGGTIAPGGGYVAGRADLIGRVAARLYAPGVGIDAGGVPGSTLRIFFQGLFLAPQTTGEALKGGRLAAEATLTSSLLCTGCCNREGFTVIPAPGVPEVWSMITAVELRSRERMTAFCRGIQRTCPIGSYITPEPGVTAGYGDEVIFADGTFIDGSTAELSADGPIREPYVVYCQGGTHWTHWALALEGAVTSLREAVAKDN
;
A
#
# COMPACT_ATOMS: atom_id res chain seq x y z
N MET A 1 63.87 -7.31 36.13
CA MET A 1 64.70 -7.04 34.93
C MET A 1 63.72 -6.82 33.76
N SER A 2 63.31 -5.58 33.50
CA SER A 2 63.87 -4.58 32.60
C SER A 2 63.77 -5.06 31.12
N LEU A 3 62.83 -4.49 30.35
CA LEU A 3 63.02 -3.33 29.48
C LEU A 3 61.68 -2.93 28.79
N LEU A 4 61.23 -1.73 29.14
CA LEU A 4 60.31 -0.92 28.33
C LEU A 4 60.99 -0.42 27.07
N ARG A 5 60.35 -0.58 25.89
CA ARG A 5 60.68 0.25 24.72
C ARG A 5 59.43 0.97 24.22
N THR A 6 59.47 2.27 24.44
CA THR A 6 58.56 3.25 23.88
C THR A 6 58.88 3.47 22.37
N GLY A 7 57.93 3.11 21.48
CA GLY A 7 57.97 3.48 20.09
C GLY A 7 57.11 4.70 19.85
N ARG A 8 57.72 5.84 19.52
CA ARG A 8 57.03 7.05 19.03
C ARG A 8 56.55 6.83 17.60
N CYS A 9 55.28 7.11 17.37
CA CYS A 9 54.67 7.17 16.04
C CYS A 9 55.12 8.46 15.32
N PRO A 10 55.55 8.43 14.06
CA PRO A 10 55.91 9.64 13.31
C PRO A 10 54.63 10.40 12.88
N THR A 11 54.68 11.71 13.05
CA THR A 11 53.69 12.68 12.61
C THR A 11 53.59 12.67 11.08
N ALA A 12 52.41 12.29 10.57
CA ALA A 12 52.07 12.41 9.15
C ALA A 12 51.79 13.88 8.82
N THR A 13 52.66 14.43 7.96
CA THR A 13 52.46 15.73 7.32
C THR A 13 51.29 15.68 6.36
N ARG A 14 50.26 16.48 6.63
CA ARG A 14 49.13 16.67 5.70
C ARG A 14 49.62 17.53 4.51
N HIS A 15 49.76 16.94 3.34
CA HIS A 15 49.79 17.70 2.10
C HIS A 15 48.37 18.05 1.70
N ALA A 16 48.04 19.33 1.76
CA ALA A 16 46.82 19.88 1.21
C ALA A 16 46.95 19.85 -0.32
N VAL A 17 46.12 19.09 -1.00
CA VAL A 17 45.96 19.13 -2.44
C VAL A 17 45.02 20.26 -2.77
N GLU A 18 45.52 21.37 -3.24
CA GLU A 18 44.73 22.47 -3.80
C GLU A 18 44.18 22.05 -5.17
N TRP A 19 42.86 22.03 -5.30
CA TRP A 19 42.18 21.86 -6.57
C TRP A 19 42.14 23.21 -7.30
N PRO A 20 42.41 23.28 -8.60
CA PRO A 20 42.30 24.54 -9.33
C PRO A 20 40.82 24.95 -9.44
N LEU A 21 40.55 26.20 -9.08
CA LEU A 21 39.28 26.86 -9.28
C LEU A 21 38.94 26.90 -10.78
N LEU A 22 37.85 26.26 -11.18
CA LEU A 22 37.30 26.38 -12.53
C LEU A 22 36.82 27.80 -12.74
N ALA A 23 37.31 28.43 -13.80
CA ALA A 23 36.90 29.75 -14.26
C ALA A 23 35.38 29.77 -14.60
N PRO A 24 34.68 30.89 -14.39
CA PRO A 24 33.26 30.99 -14.73
C PRO A 24 33.02 30.90 -16.21
N LEU A 25 32.15 29.98 -16.65
CA LEU A 25 31.71 29.88 -18.04
C LEU A 25 30.97 31.15 -18.46
N ALA A 26 31.36 31.73 -19.59
CA ALA A 26 30.68 32.87 -20.20
C ALA A 26 29.22 32.55 -20.59
N PRO A 27 28.28 33.49 -20.52
CA PRO A 27 26.91 33.27 -20.86
C PRO A 27 26.72 32.93 -22.34
N LEU A 28 26.07 31.80 -22.62
CA LEU A 28 25.66 31.42 -23.97
C LEU A 28 24.62 32.42 -24.49
N ALA A 29 24.96 33.06 -25.62
CA ALA A 29 24.07 33.96 -26.34
C ALA A 29 22.77 33.26 -26.75
N ALA A 30 21.64 33.88 -26.44
CA ALA A 30 20.30 33.40 -26.79
C ALA A 30 20.16 33.31 -28.32
N ARG A 31 19.79 32.13 -28.81
CA ARG A 31 19.37 31.94 -30.20
C ARG A 31 17.97 32.51 -30.39
N PRO A 32 17.65 33.19 -31.51
CA PRO A 32 16.32 33.72 -31.76
C PRO A 32 15.30 32.58 -31.93
N VAL A 33 14.19 32.72 -31.24
CA VAL A 33 13.01 31.87 -31.37
C VAL A 33 12.36 32.16 -32.72
N VAL A 34 12.32 31.19 -33.62
CA VAL A 34 11.55 31.25 -34.86
C VAL A 34 10.08 31.03 -34.48
N ALA A 35 9.27 32.04 -34.70
CA ALA A 35 7.82 31.98 -34.47
C ALA A 35 7.16 30.98 -35.43
N ALA A 36 6.42 30.01 -34.90
CA ALA A 36 5.57 29.15 -35.68
C ALA A 36 4.34 29.92 -36.20
N PRO A 37 3.84 29.61 -37.41
CA PRO A 37 2.71 30.31 -38.00
C PRO A 37 1.41 30.04 -37.24
N THR A 38 0.72 31.08 -36.86
CA THR A 38 -0.62 31.09 -36.29
C THR A 38 -1.63 30.47 -37.26
N ARG A 39 -2.14 29.32 -36.93
CA ARG A 39 -3.33 28.77 -37.60
C ARG A 39 -4.58 29.44 -37.06
N THR A 40 -5.21 30.24 -37.88
CA THR A 40 -6.54 30.79 -37.65
C THR A 40 -7.57 29.65 -37.67
N VAL A 41 -8.19 29.37 -36.53
CA VAL A 41 -9.33 28.46 -36.44
C VAL A 41 -10.57 29.26 -36.80
N VAL A 42 -11.12 29.04 -37.97
CA VAL A 42 -12.44 29.57 -38.37
C VAL A 42 -13.49 28.69 -37.66
N ALA A 43 -14.24 29.31 -36.76
CA ALA A 43 -15.37 28.66 -36.11
C ALA A 43 -16.56 28.63 -37.08
N HIS A 44 -16.85 27.47 -37.66
CA HIS A 44 -18.15 27.23 -38.29
C HIS A 44 -19.08 26.62 -37.24
N GLY A 45 -19.97 27.47 -36.74
CA GLY A 45 -21.10 27.02 -35.93
C GLY A 45 -22.18 26.46 -36.87
N GLU A 46 -22.37 25.17 -36.82
CA GLU A 46 -23.60 24.56 -37.29
C GLU A 46 -24.20 23.70 -36.16
N ARG A 47 -25.34 24.22 -35.68
CA ARG A 47 -26.23 23.43 -34.80
C ARG A 47 -26.85 22.29 -35.65
N ARG A 48 -26.42 21.06 -35.45
CA ARG A 48 -27.16 19.91 -35.88
C ARG A 48 -28.17 19.51 -34.81
N SER A 49 -29.43 19.74 -35.11
CA SER A 49 -30.58 19.18 -34.38
C SER A 49 -30.53 17.65 -34.44
N ALA A 50 -30.60 17.04 -33.26
CA ALA A 50 -30.72 15.58 -33.13
C ALA A 50 -32.10 15.15 -33.66
N ASN A 51 -32.13 14.61 -34.84
CA ASN A 51 -33.33 13.98 -35.42
C ASN A 51 -33.46 12.58 -34.78
N ARG A 52 -34.30 12.48 -33.73
CA ARG A 52 -34.78 11.19 -33.22
C ARG A 52 -35.74 10.60 -34.28
N THR A 53 -35.26 9.65 -35.06
CA THR A 53 -36.12 8.83 -35.92
C THR A 53 -36.98 7.94 -35.01
N LYS A 54 -38.24 8.33 -34.80
CA LYS A 54 -39.27 7.46 -34.22
C LYS A 54 -39.60 6.39 -35.27
N TRP A 55 -39.28 5.15 -34.99
CA TRP A 55 -39.90 4.02 -35.68
C TRP A 55 -41.33 3.92 -35.17
N ALA A 56 -42.29 4.28 -36.03
CA ALA A 56 -43.70 4.03 -35.79
C ALA A 56 -43.95 2.54 -35.99
N THR A 57 -44.21 1.83 -34.91
CA THR A 57 -44.82 0.51 -34.96
C THR A 57 -46.34 0.68 -35.15
N ALA A 58 -46.90 0.10 -36.18
CA ALA A 58 -48.35 0.06 -36.40
C ALA A 58 -49.02 -0.72 -35.26
N ASP A 59 -50.12 -0.15 -34.71
CA ASP A 59 -50.92 -0.82 -33.70
C ASP A 59 -51.53 -2.12 -34.25
N PRO A 60 -51.45 -3.24 -33.51
CA PRO A 60 -52.23 -4.43 -33.83
C PRO A 60 -53.70 -4.24 -33.41
N PRO A 61 -54.64 -4.90 -34.07
CA PRO A 61 -56.07 -4.74 -33.81
C PRO A 61 -56.44 -5.27 -32.41
N SER A 62 -57.33 -4.56 -31.76
CA SER A 62 -57.89 -4.88 -30.42
C SER A 62 -58.56 -6.25 -30.42
N GLY A 63 -57.88 -7.23 -29.82
CA GLY A 63 -58.46 -8.55 -29.47
C GLY A 63 -58.42 -8.72 -27.95
N ALA A 64 -59.49 -9.28 -27.38
CA ALA A 64 -59.80 -9.41 -25.99
C ALA A 64 -58.60 -9.82 -25.12
N ALA A 65 -58.35 -9.05 -24.04
CA ALA A 65 -57.32 -9.33 -23.01
C ALA A 65 -57.76 -10.57 -22.21
N GLY A 66 -57.06 -11.69 -22.46
CA GLY A 66 -56.97 -12.80 -21.50
C GLY A 66 -56.14 -12.34 -20.28
N PRO A 67 -56.26 -13.04 -19.11
CA PRO A 67 -55.51 -12.67 -17.90
C PRO A 67 -54.03 -12.67 -18.25
N ALA A 68 -53.37 -11.53 -17.96
CA ALA A 68 -51.93 -11.38 -18.12
C ALA A 68 -51.20 -12.45 -17.29
N VAL A 69 -50.64 -13.44 -17.95
CA VAL A 69 -49.66 -14.33 -17.34
C VAL A 69 -48.48 -13.44 -17.03
N ALA A 70 -48.19 -13.24 -15.72
CA ALA A 70 -46.97 -12.53 -15.33
C ALA A 70 -45.79 -13.23 -15.99
N GLU A 71 -45.07 -12.51 -16.83
CA GLU A 71 -43.80 -13.02 -17.37
C GLU A 71 -42.92 -13.41 -16.19
N PRO A 72 -42.23 -14.57 -16.24
CA PRO A 72 -41.31 -14.95 -15.19
C PRO A 72 -40.27 -13.84 -15.09
N VAL A 73 -40.11 -13.28 -13.90
CA VAL A 73 -39.04 -12.32 -13.60
C VAL A 73 -37.73 -13.03 -13.92
N GLN A 74 -37.08 -12.61 -14.97
CA GLN A 74 -35.82 -13.19 -15.41
C GLN A 74 -34.78 -12.89 -14.30
N GLU A 75 -34.27 -13.94 -13.67
CA GLU A 75 -33.29 -13.78 -12.58
C GLU A 75 -32.03 -13.14 -13.16
N GLN A 76 -31.57 -12.01 -12.56
CA GLN A 76 -30.39 -11.32 -13.00
C GLN A 76 -29.15 -12.21 -12.89
N THR A 77 -28.27 -12.13 -13.86
CA THR A 77 -26.95 -12.78 -13.82
C THR A 77 -26.06 -12.18 -12.73
N VAL A 78 -25.06 -12.91 -12.27
CA VAL A 78 -24.05 -12.41 -11.32
C VAL A 78 -23.40 -11.14 -11.84
N ALA A 79 -23.07 -11.10 -13.14
CA ALA A 79 -22.48 -9.93 -13.78
C ALA A 79 -23.38 -8.69 -13.66
N GLU A 80 -24.67 -8.81 -14.04
CA GLU A 80 -25.63 -7.70 -13.94
C GLU A 80 -25.76 -7.19 -12.51
N GLN A 81 -25.84 -8.08 -11.51
CA GLN A 81 -25.94 -7.70 -10.10
C GLN A 81 -24.69 -6.93 -9.61
N ILE A 82 -23.49 -7.34 -10.04
CA ILE A 82 -22.23 -6.65 -9.71
C ILE A 82 -22.19 -5.25 -10.37
N TRP A 83 -22.63 -5.12 -11.61
CA TRP A 83 -22.69 -3.85 -12.31
C TRP A 83 -23.72 -2.89 -11.67
N ASP A 84 -24.85 -3.38 -11.22
CA ASP A 84 -25.84 -2.58 -10.48
C ASP A 84 -25.24 -2.06 -9.16
N CYS A 85 -24.53 -2.91 -8.39
CA CYS A 85 -23.77 -2.47 -7.21
C CYS A 85 -22.75 -1.37 -7.54
N ALA A 86 -22.05 -1.49 -8.66
CA ALA A 86 -21.09 -0.48 -9.09
C ALA A 86 -21.75 0.86 -9.45
N GLN A 87 -22.94 0.83 -10.04
CA GLN A 87 -23.70 2.04 -10.34
C GLN A 87 -24.17 2.75 -9.05
N ASP A 88 -24.63 2.00 -8.06
CA ASP A 88 -25.03 2.54 -6.77
C ASP A 88 -23.85 3.18 -6.03
N LEU A 89 -22.61 2.68 -6.26
CA LEU A 89 -21.39 3.23 -5.71
C LEU A 89 -20.84 4.46 -6.46
N ALA A 90 -21.46 4.94 -7.54
CA ALA A 90 -20.98 6.08 -8.30
C ALA A 90 -20.69 7.35 -7.46
N PRO A 91 -21.49 7.71 -6.44
CA PRO A 91 -21.16 8.83 -5.54
C PRO A 91 -19.85 8.60 -4.77
N VAL A 92 -19.63 7.38 -4.24
CA VAL A 92 -18.40 6.99 -3.52
C VAL A 92 -17.20 7.04 -4.45
N PHE A 93 -17.34 6.53 -5.67
CA PHE A 93 -16.28 6.60 -6.70
C PHE A 93 -15.89 8.04 -7.02
N THR A 94 -16.85 8.95 -7.07
CA THR A 94 -16.61 10.38 -7.29
C THR A 94 -15.78 10.99 -6.12
N GLU A 95 -16.03 10.62 -4.88
CA GLU A 95 -15.23 11.10 -3.74
C GLU A 95 -13.80 10.54 -3.80
N VAL A 96 -13.64 9.27 -4.17
CA VAL A 96 -12.31 8.68 -4.40
C VAL A 96 -11.57 9.42 -5.52
N ASP A 97 -12.24 9.79 -6.62
CA ASP A 97 -11.61 10.56 -7.70
C ASP A 97 -11.15 11.95 -7.25
N ARG A 98 -11.86 12.58 -6.32
CA ARG A 98 -11.41 13.84 -5.70
C ARG A 98 -10.15 13.65 -4.86
N LEU A 99 -10.09 12.57 -4.08
CA LEU A 99 -8.89 12.17 -3.32
C LEU A 99 -7.71 11.90 -4.27
N VAL A 100 -7.93 11.14 -5.33
CA VAL A 100 -6.93 10.88 -6.39
C VAL A 100 -6.40 12.20 -6.96
N ALA A 101 -7.30 13.10 -7.36
CA ALA A 101 -6.90 14.41 -7.91
C ALA A 101 -6.06 15.24 -6.94
N ALA A 102 -6.36 15.20 -5.64
CA ALA A 102 -5.58 15.88 -4.60
C ALA A 102 -4.18 15.27 -4.47
N ASN A 103 -4.08 13.94 -4.42
CA ASN A 103 -2.80 13.23 -4.30
C ASN A 103 -1.95 13.32 -5.57
N VAL A 104 -2.54 13.25 -6.78
CA VAL A 104 -1.82 13.51 -8.04
C VAL A 104 -1.23 14.92 -8.03
N ARG A 105 -1.99 15.92 -7.56
CA ARG A 105 -1.50 17.29 -7.42
C ARG A 105 -0.33 17.39 -6.43
N LYS A 106 -0.37 16.65 -5.31
CA LYS A 106 0.71 16.53 -4.32
C LYS A 106 1.98 15.97 -4.98
N VAL A 107 1.88 14.85 -5.71
CA VAL A 107 3.01 14.24 -6.42
C VAL A 107 3.57 15.17 -7.51
N GLN A 108 2.70 15.75 -8.36
CA GLN A 108 3.13 16.69 -9.40
C GLN A 108 3.82 17.91 -8.80
N LYS A 109 3.35 18.42 -7.65
CA LYS A 109 4.00 19.53 -6.95
C LYS A 109 5.41 19.14 -6.54
N ALA A 110 5.61 17.96 -5.93
CA ALA A 110 6.92 17.48 -5.54
C ALA A 110 7.86 17.32 -6.74
N PHE A 111 7.36 16.79 -7.87
CA PHE A 111 8.16 16.69 -9.11
C PHE A 111 8.60 18.04 -9.64
N ARG A 112 7.72 19.06 -9.62
CA ARG A 112 8.07 20.42 -10.06
C ARG A 112 9.05 21.11 -9.12
N ASP A 113 8.82 21.00 -7.80
CA ASP A 113 9.67 21.64 -6.79
C ASP A 113 11.11 21.10 -6.88
N HIS A 114 11.26 19.82 -7.13
CA HIS A 114 12.58 19.16 -7.31
C HIS A 114 13.05 19.10 -8.76
N ARG A 115 12.36 19.78 -9.70
CA ARG A 115 12.73 19.94 -11.11
C ARG A 115 13.05 18.60 -11.80
N ILE A 116 12.18 17.59 -11.58
CA ILE A 116 12.39 16.27 -12.16
C ILE A 116 12.40 16.32 -13.68
N GLY A 117 13.46 15.78 -14.30
CA GLY A 117 13.65 15.72 -15.75
C GLY A 117 14.32 14.42 -16.17
N PRO A 118 14.44 14.16 -17.49
CA PRO A 118 14.96 12.89 -18.03
C PRO A 118 16.35 12.51 -17.53
N HIS A 119 17.18 13.47 -17.15
CA HIS A 119 18.51 13.22 -16.59
C HIS A 119 18.50 12.52 -15.23
N HIS A 120 17.38 12.56 -14.49
CA HIS A 120 17.21 11.82 -13.25
C HIS A 120 16.88 10.33 -13.46
N PHE A 121 16.64 9.91 -14.70
CA PHE A 121 16.28 8.53 -15.02
C PHE A 121 17.48 7.64 -15.36
N GLN A 122 18.67 8.21 -15.35
CA GLN A 122 19.90 7.49 -15.61
C GLN A 122 20.23 6.55 -14.45
N GLY A 123 20.51 5.30 -14.78
CA GLY A 123 20.98 4.34 -13.78
C GLY A 123 22.43 4.61 -13.37
N SER A 124 22.82 4.08 -12.22
CA SER A 124 24.17 4.13 -11.70
C SER A 124 24.66 2.73 -11.31
N THR A 125 25.96 2.56 -11.14
CA THR A 125 26.59 1.28 -10.80
C THR A 125 27.51 1.43 -9.58
N GLY A 126 27.87 0.30 -8.96
CA GLY A 126 28.73 0.27 -7.79
C GLY A 126 28.16 1.08 -6.63
N TYR A 127 28.95 1.93 -6.03
CA TYR A 127 28.47 2.78 -4.93
C TYR A 127 27.44 3.83 -5.39
N GLY A 128 27.46 4.24 -6.65
CA GLY A 128 26.54 5.25 -7.18
C GLY A 128 26.67 6.61 -6.49
N HIS A 129 27.87 7.03 -6.10
CA HIS A 129 28.09 8.36 -5.49
C HIS A 129 27.65 9.47 -6.44
N GLY A 130 26.94 10.47 -5.93
CA GLY A 130 26.43 11.58 -6.72
C GLY A 130 25.33 11.19 -7.70
N ASP A 131 24.57 10.11 -7.46
CA ASP A 131 23.43 9.71 -8.27
C ASP A 131 22.29 10.71 -8.14
N LEU A 132 22.20 11.63 -9.10
CA LEU A 132 21.22 12.72 -9.11
C LEU A 132 19.77 12.19 -9.06
N GLY A 133 19.50 11.07 -9.73
CA GLY A 133 18.15 10.48 -9.77
C GLY A 133 17.76 9.91 -8.43
N ARG A 134 18.63 9.13 -7.80
CA ARG A 134 18.42 8.59 -6.46
C ARG A 134 18.22 9.68 -5.42
N GLU A 135 19.05 10.73 -5.46
CA GLU A 135 18.93 11.86 -4.53
C GLU A 135 17.65 12.65 -4.75
N ALA A 136 17.28 12.90 -6.03
CA ALA A 136 16.03 13.59 -6.36
C ALA A 136 14.81 12.77 -5.91
N LEU A 137 14.82 11.45 -6.16
CA LEU A 137 13.75 10.54 -5.72
C LEU A 137 13.56 10.56 -4.20
N THR A 138 14.67 10.57 -3.45
CA THR A 138 14.66 10.70 -1.99
C THR A 138 13.99 11.98 -1.51
N ARG A 139 14.31 13.13 -2.13
CA ARG A 139 13.68 14.43 -1.80
C ARG A 139 12.20 14.48 -2.17
N VAL A 140 11.85 13.94 -3.34
CA VAL A 140 10.45 13.84 -3.80
C VAL A 140 9.64 12.99 -2.83
N MET A 141 10.17 11.83 -2.43
CA MET A 141 9.49 10.94 -1.48
C MET A 141 9.31 11.60 -0.11
N ALA A 142 10.34 12.28 0.40
CA ALA A 142 10.25 13.02 1.67
C ALA A 142 9.13 14.06 1.62
N GLN A 143 9.06 14.86 0.56
CA GLN A 143 8.00 15.88 0.40
C GLN A 143 6.60 15.27 0.31
N ILE A 144 6.44 14.16 -0.42
CA ILE A 144 5.14 13.48 -0.54
C ILE A 144 4.68 12.93 0.81
N MET A 145 5.60 12.40 1.62
CA MET A 145 5.32 11.80 2.93
C MET A 145 5.23 12.83 4.07
N GLY A 146 5.40 14.13 3.81
CA GLY A 146 5.44 15.17 4.85
C GLY A 146 6.62 15.00 5.82
N ALA A 147 7.74 14.44 5.34
CA ALA A 147 8.89 14.05 6.13
C ALA A 147 10.10 14.97 5.89
N GLU A 148 11.02 15.03 6.88
CA GLU A 148 12.28 15.78 6.75
C GLU A 148 13.23 15.13 5.75
N ALA A 149 13.27 13.79 5.73
CA ALA A 149 14.11 12.98 4.86
C ALA A 149 13.43 11.65 4.52
N ALA A 150 13.94 10.97 3.48
CA ALA A 150 13.46 9.63 3.14
C ALA A 150 14.60 8.78 2.55
N LEU A 151 14.36 7.49 2.51
CA LEU A 151 15.07 6.51 1.68
C LEU A 151 14.01 5.79 0.84
N MET A 152 14.03 5.95 -0.46
CA MET A 152 13.27 5.12 -1.39
C MET A 152 14.28 4.33 -2.21
N ARG A 153 14.40 3.03 -1.94
CA ARG A 153 15.54 2.22 -2.39
C ARG A 153 15.13 0.84 -2.89
N VAL A 154 15.72 0.42 -4.00
CA VAL A 154 15.64 -0.96 -4.49
C VAL A 154 16.43 -1.93 -3.60
N GLN A 155 17.39 -1.44 -2.83
CA GLN A 155 18.19 -2.24 -1.89
C GLN A 155 17.40 -2.73 -0.68
N PHE A 156 16.26 -2.15 -0.36
CA PHE A 156 15.29 -2.83 0.49
C PHE A 156 14.65 -3.96 -0.32
N VAL A 157 14.90 -5.20 0.06
CA VAL A 157 14.38 -6.36 -0.70
C VAL A 157 12.87 -6.56 -0.54
N SER A 158 12.27 -5.95 0.50
CA SER A 158 10.83 -6.04 0.80
C SER A 158 10.38 -4.92 1.74
N GLY A 159 9.07 -4.80 1.95
CA GLY A 159 8.51 -3.95 3.00
C GLY A 159 8.96 -4.38 4.40
N THR A 160 8.95 -5.69 4.68
CA THR A 160 9.45 -6.24 5.94
C THR A 160 10.90 -5.85 6.20
N HIS A 161 11.77 -5.85 5.16
CA HIS A 161 13.16 -5.40 5.29
C HIS A 161 13.25 -3.89 5.60
N ALA A 162 12.40 -3.05 5.00
CA ALA A 162 12.36 -1.62 5.31
C ALA A 162 11.94 -1.37 6.77
N ILE A 163 10.89 -2.07 7.24
CA ILE A 163 10.41 -1.98 8.63
C ILE A 163 11.47 -2.49 9.61
N ALA A 164 12.03 -3.68 9.37
CA ALA A 164 13.09 -4.25 10.19
C ALA A 164 14.30 -3.31 10.28
N SER A 165 14.75 -2.76 9.12
CA SER A 165 15.87 -1.80 9.09
C SER A 165 15.59 -0.55 9.94
N ALA A 166 14.35 -0.04 9.94
CA ALA A 166 13.94 1.09 10.77
C ALA A 166 13.95 0.73 12.27
N LEU A 167 13.40 -0.43 12.64
CA LEU A 167 13.37 -0.89 14.03
C LEU A 167 14.79 -1.12 14.58
N TYR A 168 15.64 -1.86 13.85
CA TYR A 168 17.03 -2.10 14.25
C TYR A 168 17.91 -0.82 14.24
N ALA A 169 17.54 0.21 13.48
CA ALA A 169 18.21 1.50 13.49
C ALA A 169 17.97 2.29 14.79
N VAL A 170 16.80 2.10 15.39
CA VAL A 170 16.36 2.84 16.59
C VAL A 170 16.60 2.07 17.88
N LEU A 171 16.20 0.79 17.91
CA LEU A 171 16.23 -0.05 19.10
C LEU A 171 17.65 -0.54 19.46
N ARG A 172 17.92 -0.64 20.76
CA ARG A 172 19.17 -1.15 21.34
C ARG A 172 18.85 -2.19 22.40
N PRO A 173 19.82 -3.05 22.79
CA PRO A 173 19.64 -3.96 23.93
C PRO A 173 19.18 -3.22 25.19
N GLY A 174 18.12 -3.72 25.82
CA GLY A 174 17.49 -3.11 27.01
C GLY A 174 16.30 -2.19 26.68
N ASP A 175 16.14 -1.75 25.43
CA ASP A 175 14.97 -0.96 25.01
C ASP A 175 13.70 -1.84 24.95
N GLU A 176 12.54 -1.18 24.96
CA GLU A 176 11.24 -1.80 24.73
C GLU A 176 10.60 -1.30 23.44
N MET A 177 10.05 -2.24 22.66
CA MET A 177 9.10 -1.97 21.56
C MET A 177 7.69 -2.24 22.07
N LEU A 178 6.78 -1.25 21.92
CA LEU A 178 5.36 -1.38 22.17
C LEU A 178 4.62 -1.40 20.82
N ALA A 179 3.90 -2.47 20.48
CA ALA A 179 2.94 -2.49 19.39
C ALA A 179 1.63 -1.88 19.87
N VAL A 180 1.19 -0.78 19.24
CA VAL A 180 0.06 0.05 19.72
C VAL A 180 -1.27 -0.40 19.11
N ALA A 181 -1.24 -0.97 17.93
CA ALA A 181 -2.42 -1.37 17.16
C ALA A 181 -2.68 -2.89 17.20
N GLY A 182 -2.43 -3.51 18.36
CA GLY A 182 -2.52 -4.96 18.54
C GLY A 182 -1.32 -5.69 17.94
N HIS A 183 -1.48 -6.99 17.72
CA HIS A 183 -0.43 -7.84 17.17
C HIS A 183 0.00 -7.38 15.78
N PRO A 184 1.31 -7.27 15.49
CA PRO A 184 1.82 -6.90 14.17
C PRO A 184 1.56 -8.00 13.13
N TYR A 185 1.75 -7.64 11.85
CA TYR A 185 1.61 -8.57 10.72
C TYR A 185 2.52 -9.79 10.86
N ASP A 186 2.06 -10.95 10.42
CA ASP A 186 2.69 -12.26 10.62
C ASP A 186 4.20 -12.29 10.27
N THR A 187 4.63 -11.59 9.20
CA THR A 187 6.05 -11.54 8.82
C THR A 187 6.92 -10.74 9.81
N MET A 188 6.31 -9.92 10.67
CA MET A 188 7.03 -9.18 11.70
C MET A 188 7.30 -10.00 12.96
N GLU A 189 6.58 -11.10 13.16
CA GLU A 189 6.78 -11.98 14.33
C GLU A 189 8.22 -12.51 14.42
N GLU A 190 8.80 -12.91 13.27
CA GLU A 190 10.19 -13.38 13.23
C GLU A 190 11.20 -12.25 13.40
N VAL A 191 10.90 -11.04 12.88
CA VAL A 191 11.74 -9.84 13.10
C VAL A 191 11.76 -9.47 14.59
N ILE A 192 10.60 -9.54 15.24
CA ILE A 192 10.45 -9.26 16.68
C ILE A 192 11.04 -10.40 17.51
N GLY A 193 10.76 -11.64 17.17
CA GLY A 193 11.19 -12.84 17.87
C GLY A 193 10.09 -13.50 18.71
N THR A 194 8.81 -13.15 18.47
CA THR A 194 7.65 -13.84 19.06
C THR A 194 7.41 -15.20 18.43
N ARG A 195 7.92 -15.40 17.21
CA ARG A 195 7.99 -16.66 16.47
C ARG A 195 9.32 -16.72 15.70
N GLY A 196 9.68 -17.87 15.18
CA GLY A 196 10.82 -18.06 14.28
C GLY A 196 11.89 -19.00 14.82
N THR A 197 12.98 -19.13 14.08
CA THR A 197 14.11 -20.03 14.41
C THR A 197 15.11 -19.29 15.30
N PRO A 198 15.46 -19.83 16.47
CA PRO A 198 16.51 -19.27 17.33
C PRO A 198 17.85 -19.11 16.59
N GLY A 199 18.54 -18.01 16.85
CA GLY A 199 19.82 -17.67 16.23
C GLY A 199 19.71 -16.87 14.94
N HIS A 200 18.50 -16.54 14.46
CA HIS A 200 18.32 -15.67 13.28
C HIS A 200 18.50 -14.18 13.57
N GLY A 201 18.71 -13.81 14.84
CA GLY A 201 19.04 -12.43 15.24
C GLY A 201 17.83 -11.51 15.31
N SER A 202 16.71 -12.01 15.84
CA SER A 202 15.52 -11.22 16.12
C SER A 202 15.77 -10.09 17.13
N LEU A 203 14.86 -9.12 17.22
CA LEU A 203 14.97 -8.02 18.22
C LEU A 203 15.06 -8.56 19.65
N MET A 204 14.25 -9.58 19.98
CA MET A 204 14.29 -10.19 21.33
C MET A 204 15.62 -10.90 21.61
N GLU A 205 16.21 -11.57 20.63
CA GLU A 205 17.56 -12.17 20.75
C GLU A 205 18.64 -11.10 20.94
N TRP A 206 18.42 -9.88 20.45
CA TRP A 206 19.31 -8.74 20.67
C TRP A 206 19.02 -8.01 21.98
N GLY A 207 18.15 -8.57 22.84
CA GLY A 207 17.85 -8.03 24.16
C GLY A 207 16.85 -6.86 24.15
N VAL A 208 16.08 -6.71 23.09
CA VAL A 208 14.94 -5.80 23.04
C VAL A 208 13.72 -6.49 23.64
N SER A 209 13.02 -5.85 24.56
CA SER A 209 11.74 -6.37 25.06
C SER A 209 10.58 -5.95 24.15
N TYR A 210 9.60 -6.85 24.02
CA TYR A 210 8.40 -6.62 23.24
C TYR A 210 7.16 -6.66 24.10
N ARG A 211 6.23 -5.77 23.80
CA ARG A 211 4.90 -5.73 24.40
C ARG A 211 3.90 -5.22 23.39
N GLU A 212 2.67 -5.69 23.44
CA GLU A 212 1.57 -5.21 22.62
C GLU A 212 0.42 -4.69 23.49
N LEU A 213 -0.31 -3.72 22.95
CA LEU A 213 -1.55 -3.22 23.51
C LEU A 213 -2.69 -4.02 22.92
N ALA A 214 -3.48 -4.68 23.79
CA ALA A 214 -4.67 -5.40 23.35
C ALA A 214 -5.66 -4.41 22.73
N LEU A 215 -6.27 -4.83 21.63
CA LEU A 215 -7.35 -4.06 21.01
C LEU A 215 -8.67 -4.23 21.81
N THR A 216 -9.61 -3.31 21.62
CA THR A 216 -10.98 -3.48 22.11
C THR A 216 -11.68 -4.68 21.45
N GLY A 217 -12.80 -5.11 21.97
CA GLY A 217 -13.62 -6.18 21.37
C GLY A 217 -14.09 -5.88 19.93
N GLU A 218 -14.03 -4.61 19.52
CA GLU A 218 -14.37 -4.14 18.16
C GLU A 218 -13.13 -4.02 17.26
N GLY A 219 -11.97 -4.50 17.70
CA GLY A 219 -10.72 -4.42 16.95
C GLY A 219 -10.12 -3.01 16.84
N ARG A 220 -10.46 -2.11 17.76
CA ARG A 220 -9.96 -0.72 17.79
C ARG A 220 -8.86 -0.55 18.83
N ILE A 221 -8.03 0.50 18.68
CA ILE A 221 -7.06 0.88 19.72
C ILE A 221 -7.81 1.19 21.01
N ASP A 222 -7.38 0.57 22.11
CA ASP A 222 -7.84 0.93 23.45
C ASP A 222 -7.19 2.26 23.87
N TRP A 223 -7.92 3.35 23.67
CA TRP A 223 -7.45 4.70 23.95
C TRP A 223 -7.17 4.95 25.44
N GLU A 224 -7.93 4.29 26.32
CA GLU A 224 -7.73 4.45 27.78
C GLU A 224 -6.48 3.69 28.23
N ALA A 225 -6.31 2.47 27.77
CA ALA A 225 -5.11 1.69 28.04
C ALA A 225 -3.84 2.37 27.47
N LEU A 226 -3.94 3.00 26.28
CA LEU A 226 -2.82 3.71 25.67
C LEU A 226 -2.32 4.89 26.50
N LYS A 227 -3.18 5.57 27.28
CA LYS A 227 -2.78 6.72 28.13
C LYS A 227 -1.75 6.37 29.21
N THR A 228 -1.60 5.10 29.55
CA THR A 228 -0.67 4.61 30.56
C THR A 228 0.26 3.51 30.05
N ALA A 229 0.27 3.29 28.74
CA ALA A 229 1.00 2.16 28.13
C ALA A 229 2.52 2.41 28.03
N ILE A 230 2.96 3.65 27.94
CA ILE A 230 4.38 4.01 27.82
C ILE A 230 5.05 3.88 29.18
N VAL A 231 6.17 3.17 29.21
CA VAL A 231 7.07 3.11 30.38
C VAL A 231 8.22 4.09 30.15
N PRO A 232 8.22 5.26 30.79
CA PRO A 232 9.23 6.29 30.58
C PRO A 232 10.65 5.76 30.76
N GLY A 233 11.54 6.10 29.84
CA GLY A 233 12.94 5.67 29.86
C GLY A 233 13.17 4.20 29.44
N LYS A 234 12.13 3.40 29.26
CA LYS A 234 12.20 1.99 28.79
C LYS A 234 11.57 1.81 27.40
N THR A 235 10.31 2.25 27.22
CA THR A 235 9.65 2.19 25.91
C THR A 235 10.33 3.14 24.95
N LYS A 236 11.09 2.59 24.01
CA LYS A 236 11.86 3.35 23.01
C LYS A 236 11.11 3.56 21.73
N VAL A 237 10.37 2.55 21.29
CA VAL A 237 9.58 2.58 20.07
C VAL A 237 8.11 2.25 20.38
N ALA A 238 7.21 3.09 19.90
CA ALA A 238 5.80 2.80 19.76
C ALA A 238 5.52 2.51 18.28
N HIS A 239 5.24 1.25 17.94
CA HIS A 239 5.01 0.80 16.58
C HIS A 239 3.53 0.71 16.28
N ILE A 240 3.11 1.32 15.18
CA ILE A 240 1.72 1.34 14.71
C ILE A 240 1.69 0.66 13.35
N GLN A 241 0.97 -0.45 13.22
CA GLN A 241 0.61 -1.01 11.93
C GLN A 241 -0.71 -0.40 11.47
N ARG A 242 -0.70 0.33 10.34
CA ARG A 242 -1.88 1.04 9.84
C ARG A 242 -2.92 0.09 9.27
N SER A 243 -2.53 -0.81 8.37
CA SER A 243 -3.42 -1.79 7.75
C SER A 243 -3.87 -2.87 8.73
N CYS A 244 -4.95 -3.56 8.40
CA CYS A 244 -5.41 -4.71 9.20
C CYS A 244 -4.44 -5.90 9.12
N GLY A 245 -3.61 -6.02 8.07
CA GLY A 245 -2.87 -7.25 7.80
C GLY A 245 -3.84 -8.43 7.62
N TYR A 246 -3.54 -9.55 8.29
CA TYR A 246 -4.45 -10.70 8.38
C TYR A 246 -5.26 -10.74 9.68
N ALA A 247 -5.53 -9.59 10.28
CA ALA A 247 -6.41 -9.46 11.43
C ALA A 247 -7.80 -8.94 11.01
N LEU A 248 -8.84 -9.48 11.58
CA LEU A 248 -10.21 -9.04 11.34
C LEU A 248 -10.48 -7.75 12.15
N ARG A 249 -9.87 -6.65 11.75
CA ARG A 249 -9.97 -5.34 12.37
C ARG A 249 -10.01 -4.23 11.33
N PRO A 250 -10.55 -3.04 11.65
CA PRO A 250 -10.49 -1.87 10.78
C PRO A 250 -9.05 -1.40 10.53
N THR A 251 -8.79 -0.87 9.34
CA THR A 251 -7.59 -0.09 9.04
C THR A 251 -7.64 1.24 9.80
N LEU A 252 -6.50 1.72 10.29
CA LEU A 252 -6.42 2.99 11.01
C LEU A 252 -6.47 4.18 10.05
N SER A 253 -7.28 5.17 10.37
CA SER A 253 -7.27 6.47 9.71
C SER A 253 -6.03 7.29 10.11
N ILE A 254 -5.70 8.32 9.32
CA ILE A 254 -4.63 9.24 9.67
C ILE A 254 -4.95 10.01 10.97
N ASP A 255 -6.22 10.33 11.23
CA ASP A 255 -6.62 10.98 12.47
C ASP A 255 -6.44 10.10 13.69
N GLU A 256 -6.72 8.79 13.59
CA GLU A 256 -6.43 7.83 14.67
C GLU A 256 -4.92 7.72 14.94
N ILE A 257 -4.09 7.70 13.89
CA ILE A 257 -2.63 7.74 14.03
C ILE A 257 -2.21 9.04 14.75
N GLY A 258 -2.71 10.20 14.31
CA GLY A 258 -2.42 11.49 14.95
C GLY A 258 -2.84 11.54 16.43
N LYS A 259 -3.99 10.96 16.75
CA LYS A 259 -4.45 10.82 18.15
C LYS A 259 -3.52 9.92 18.96
N ALA A 260 -3.08 8.79 18.41
CA ALA A 260 -2.11 7.93 19.09
C ALA A 260 -0.78 8.66 19.33
N VAL A 261 -0.27 9.38 18.32
CA VAL A 261 0.93 10.22 18.42
C VAL A 261 0.81 11.21 19.60
N GLN A 262 -0.29 11.95 19.68
CA GLN A 262 -0.51 12.93 20.76
C GLN A 262 -0.51 12.28 22.14
N ILE A 263 -1.20 11.16 22.32
CA ILE A 263 -1.29 10.43 23.58
C ILE A 263 0.08 9.88 23.99
N ILE A 264 0.84 9.32 23.07
CA ILE A 264 2.18 8.75 23.35
C ILE A 264 3.17 9.84 23.69
N LYS A 265 3.25 10.91 22.89
CA LYS A 265 4.18 12.02 23.10
C LYS A 265 3.90 12.82 24.35
N ALA A 266 2.65 12.83 24.83
CA ALA A 266 2.29 13.43 26.12
C ALA A 266 2.83 12.64 27.33
N GLN A 267 3.05 11.31 27.19
CA GLN A 267 3.64 10.47 28.23
C GLN A 267 5.16 10.55 28.23
N ASP A 268 5.80 10.44 27.07
CA ASP A 268 7.24 10.61 26.89
C ASP A 268 7.53 11.12 25.45
N PRO A 269 7.99 12.37 25.30
CA PRO A 269 8.29 12.94 23.98
C PRO A 269 9.47 12.26 23.27
N ASN A 270 10.30 11.47 23.99
CA ASN A 270 11.46 10.79 23.42
C ASN A 270 11.13 9.43 22.79
N VAL A 271 9.93 8.90 22.99
CA VAL A 271 9.49 7.66 22.34
C VAL A 271 9.41 7.90 20.83
N VAL A 272 10.07 7.06 20.06
CA VAL A 272 10.04 7.11 18.60
C VAL A 272 8.79 6.41 18.11
N ILE A 273 7.97 7.13 17.35
CA ILE A 273 6.74 6.57 16.76
C ILE A 273 7.04 6.12 15.35
N THR A 274 6.90 4.82 15.12
CA THR A 274 7.12 4.18 13.82
C THR A 274 5.80 3.67 13.27
N VAL A 275 5.51 3.93 11.99
CA VAL A 275 4.28 3.49 11.33
C VAL A 275 4.61 2.59 10.15
N ASP A 276 4.18 1.33 10.21
CA ASP A 276 4.03 0.50 9.01
C ASP A 276 2.84 1.04 8.23
N ASN A 277 3.14 1.76 7.16
CA ASN A 277 2.16 2.45 6.33
C ASN A 277 1.74 1.64 5.09
N CYS A 278 2.17 0.38 4.98
CA CYS A 278 1.76 -0.49 3.88
C CYS A 278 0.24 -0.46 3.67
N TYR A 279 -0.20 -0.26 2.44
CA TYR A 279 -1.59 -0.07 1.99
C TYR A 279 -2.25 1.25 2.42
N GLY A 280 -1.54 2.08 3.21
CA GLY A 280 -2.08 3.37 3.66
C GLY A 280 -1.70 4.55 2.78
N GLU A 281 -0.63 4.43 2.00
CA GLU A 281 -0.11 5.52 1.19
C GLU A 281 -1.16 5.97 0.16
N PHE A 282 -1.37 7.28 0.08
CA PHE A 282 -2.34 7.94 -0.81
C PHE A 282 -3.82 7.63 -0.54
N THR A 283 -4.16 6.92 0.56
CA THR A 283 -5.56 6.70 0.96
C THR A 283 -6.17 7.89 1.73
N ASP A 284 -5.36 8.88 2.08
CA ASP A 284 -5.72 10.20 2.60
C ASP A 284 -4.87 11.24 1.86
N THR A 285 -5.16 12.52 2.02
CA THR A 285 -4.31 13.62 1.52
C THR A 285 -3.07 13.82 2.38
N ARG A 286 -3.09 13.35 3.61
CA ARG A 286 -2.00 13.37 4.60
C ARG A 286 -1.38 11.98 4.75
N GLU A 287 -0.13 11.97 5.17
CA GLU A 287 0.61 10.75 5.49
C GLU A 287 0.98 10.73 6.99
N PRO A 288 1.45 9.60 7.54
CA PRO A 288 1.72 9.50 8.98
C PRO A 288 2.69 10.56 9.52
N CYS A 289 3.67 11.01 8.74
CA CYS A 289 4.59 12.06 9.16
C CYS A 289 3.91 13.43 9.27
N ASP A 290 2.87 13.71 8.49
CA ASP A 290 2.09 14.95 8.58
C ASP A 290 1.36 15.08 9.93
N VAL A 291 1.12 13.97 10.62
CA VAL A 291 0.43 13.93 11.93
C VAL A 291 1.37 13.58 13.08
N GLY A 292 2.70 13.63 12.84
CA GLY A 292 3.73 13.57 13.87
C GLY A 292 4.36 12.19 14.11
N ALA A 293 4.17 11.21 13.22
CA ALA A 293 4.97 10.00 13.24
C ALA A 293 6.45 10.33 12.97
N ASP A 294 7.37 9.72 13.73
CA ASP A 294 8.81 9.94 13.56
C ASP A 294 9.37 9.20 12.34
N LEU A 295 8.83 8.03 12.02
CA LEU A 295 9.15 7.22 10.83
C LEU A 295 7.88 6.60 10.26
N ALA A 296 7.73 6.65 8.94
CA ALA A 296 6.78 5.86 8.15
C ALA A 296 7.53 5.01 7.14
N MET A 297 7.16 3.76 6.99
CA MET A 297 7.83 2.81 6.11
C MET A 297 6.85 1.89 5.40
N GLY A 298 7.28 1.34 4.27
CA GLY A 298 6.46 0.43 3.49
C GLY A 298 7.19 -0.16 2.28
N SER A 299 6.42 -0.90 1.50
CA SER A 299 6.88 -1.64 0.32
C SER A 299 6.61 -0.87 -0.97
N LEU A 300 7.56 -0.93 -1.93
CA LEU A 300 7.36 -0.36 -3.26
C LEU A 300 6.60 -1.28 -4.21
N ILE A 301 6.42 -2.56 -3.90
CA ILE A 301 5.52 -3.42 -4.68
C ILE A 301 4.03 -3.21 -4.31
N LYS A 302 3.76 -2.29 -3.36
CA LYS A 302 2.42 -1.85 -2.95
C LYS A 302 2.14 -0.46 -3.51
N ASN A 303 1.33 0.35 -2.81
CA ASN A 303 0.83 1.64 -3.29
C ASN A 303 1.90 2.54 -3.91
N PRO A 304 3.05 2.84 -3.27
CA PRO A 304 3.98 3.84 -3.79
C PRO A 304 4.65 3.45 -5.10
N GLY A 305 4.66 2.18 -5.43
CA GLY A 305 5.23 1.69 -6.69
C GLY A 305 4.30 1.75 -7.89
N GLY A 306 3.02 2.13 -7.70
CA GLY A 306 2.05 2.32 -8.78
C GLY A 306 1.88 1.09 -9.66
N THR A 307 1.97 -0.11 -9.09
CA THR A 307 1.85 -1.43 -9.75
C THR A 307 2.95 -1.75 -10.79
N ILE A 308 4.02 -0.95 -10.86
CA ILE A 308 5.10 -1.17 -11.83
C ILE A 308 6.51 -1.23 -11.22
N ALA A 309 6.67 -0.93 -9.92
CA ALA A 309 7.97 -1.00 -9.26
C ALA A 309 8.37 -2.48 -9.05
N PRO A 310 9.57 -2.89 -9.54
CA PRO A 310 9.97 -4.29 -9.55
C PRO A 310 10.38 -4.84 -8.18
N GLY A 311 10.40 -4.00 -7.17
CA GLY A 311 10.83 -4.33 -5.81
C GLY A 311 11.21 -3.09 -5.04
N GLY A 312 11.72 -3.27 -3.84
CA GLY A 312 12.17 -2.16 -3.02
C GLY A 312 11.26 -1.81 -1.87
N GLY A 313 11.71 -0.81 -1.12
CA GLY A 313 10.97 -0.26 0.01
C GLY A 313 11.30 1.21 0.25
N TYR A 314 10.60 1.80 1.19
CA TYR A 314 10.90 3.15 1.64
C TYR A 314 10.85 3.28 3.16
N VAL A 315 11.61 4.25 3.65
CA VAL A 315 11.49 4.77 5.02
C VAL A 315 11.54 6.29 4.90
N ALA A 316 10.57 6.99 5.47
CA ALA A 316 10.47 8.43 5.48
C ALA A 316 10.25 8.93 6.92
N GLY A 317 10.78 10.09 7.28
CA GLY A 317 10.62 10.65 8.62
C GLY A 317 11.71 11.64 8.99
N ARG A 318 12.04 11.68 10.28
CA ARG A 318 13.06 12.56 10.84
C ARG A 318 14.44 12.28 10.25
N ALA A 319 15.17 13.32 9.89
CA ALA A 319 16.46 13.22 9.21
C ALA A 319 17.54 12.47 10.03
N ASP A 320 17.56 12.67 11.37
CA ASP A 320 18.50 11.96 12.26
C ASP A 320 18.25 10.45 12.28
N LEU A 321 16.97 10.03 12.22
CA LEU A 321 16.59 8.62 12.19
C LEU A 321 16.86 8.01 10.80
N ILE A 322 16.58 8.73 9.73
CA ILE A 322 16.89 8.29 8.36
C ILE A 322 18.39 8.03 8.19
N GLY A 323 19.25 8.85 8.77
CA GLY A 323 20.70 8.60 8.79
C GLY A 323 21.08 7.28 9.47
N ARG A 324 20.40 6.93 10.58
CA ARG A 324 20.57 5.63 11.26
C ARG A 324 20.05 4.46 10.42
N VAL A 325 18.91 4.63 9.74
CA VAL A 325 18.37 3.61 8.83
C VAL A 325 19.33 3.35 7.67
N ALA A 326 19.93 4.40 7.09
CA ALA A 326 20.94 4.26 6.05
C ALA A 326 22.17 3.48 6.54
N ALA A 327 22.65 3.75 7.77
CA ALA A 327 23.74 2.99 8.36
C ALA A 327 23.38 1.51 8.59
N ARG A 328 22.11 1.21 8.82
CA ARG A 328 21.65 -0.18 8.95
C ARG A 328 21.48 -0.86 7.59
N LEU A 329 20.93 -0.15 6.59
CA LEU A 329 20.69 -0.67 5.25
C LEU A 329 22.01 -0.99 4.51
N TYR A 330 23.01 -0.10 4.58
CA TYR A 330 24.27 -0.24 3.87
C TYR A 330 25.37 -0.79 4.77
N ALA A 331 25.90 0.03 5.64
CA ALA A 331 26.79 -0.27 6.76
C ALA A 331 27.10 1.04 7.52
N PRO A 332 27.47 1.00 8.82
CA PRO A 332 28.04 2.15 9.49
C PRO A 332 29.26 2.69 8.72
N GLY A 333 29.28 3.99 8.48
CA GLY A 333 30.37 4.69 7.78
C GLY A 333 30.26 4.75 6.25
N VAL A 334 29.37 3.97 5.62
CA VAL A 334 29.13 4.04 4.14
C VAL A 334 28.34 5.30 3.78
N GLY A 335 27.39 5.69 4.62
CA GLY A 335 26.57 6.89 4.43
C GLY A 335 25.38 6.71 3.50
N ILE A 336 24.57 7.78 3.42
CA ILE A 336 23.33 7.80 2.65
C ILE A 336 23.56 7.93 1.13
N ASP A 337 24.74 8.45 0.73
CA ASP A 337 25.13 8.62 -0.67
C ASP A 337 25.77 7.34 -1.22
N ALA A 338 25.08 6.21 -1.05
CA ALA A 338 25.49 4.90 -1.56
C ALA A 338 24.29 4.13 -2.09
N GLY A 339 24.60 3.06 -2.85
CA GLY A 339 23.61 2.19 -3.45
C GLY A 339 23.29 2.58 -4.89
N GLY A 340 24.08 2.06 -5.84
CA GLY A 340 23.84 2.22 -7.27
C GLY A 340 22.47 1.65 -7.65
N VAL A 341 21.80 2.32 -8.59
CA VAL A 341 20.47 1.92 -9.09
C VAL A 341 20.60 1.56 -10.56
N PRO A 342 20.63 0.26 -10.90
CA PRO A 342 20.93 -0.19 -12.25
C PRO A 342 19.77 0.02 -13.22
N GLY A 343 20.08 0.14 -14.49
CA GLY A 343 19.13 0.13 -15.61
C GLY A 343 18.11 1.25 -15.56
N SER A 344 16.86 0.93 -15.81
CA SER A 344 15.73 1.87 -15.85
C SER A 344 14.97 1.97 -14.52
N THR A 345 15.50 1.44 -13.43
CA THR A 345 14.79 1.35 -12.13
C THR A 345 14.36 2.73 -11.61
N LEU A 346 15.23 3.76 -11.74
CA LEU A 346 14.87 5.13 -11.33
C LEU A 346 13.67 5.66 -12.14
N ARG A 347 13.67 5.47 -13.47
CA ARG A 347 12.53 5.84 -14.32
C ARG A 347 11.25 5.15 -13.86
N ILE A 348 11.33 3.86 -13.58
CA ILE A 348 10.18 3.06 -13.12
C ILE A 348 9.68 3.57 -11.77
N PHE A 349 10.57 3.89 -10.83
CA PHE A 349 10.20 4.44 -9.52
C PHE A 349 9.52 5.81 -9.63
N PHE A 350 10.05 6.73 -10.44
CA PHE A 350 9.39 8.02 -10.67
C PHE A 350 8.03 7.84 -11.35
N GLN A 351 7.94 6.97 -12.36
CA GLN A 351 6.69 6.70 -13.06
C GLN A 351 5.68 6.02 -12.13
N GLY A 352 6.13 5.03 -11.35
CA GLY A 352 5.30 4.33 -10.37
C GLY A 352 4.75 5.29 -9.32
N LEU A 353 5.60 6.15 -8.77
CA LEU A 353 5.19 7.16 -7.79
C LEU A 353 4.16 8.16 -8.37
N PHE A 354 4.27 8.49 -9.67
CA PHE A 354 3.27 9.31 -10.36
C PHE A 354 1.94 8.57 -10.55
N LEU A 355 1.97 7.27 -10.84
CA LEU A 355 0.78 6.43 -11.01
C LEU A 355 0.12 6.03 -9.68
N ALA A 356 0.89 6.02 -8.60
CA ALA A 356 0.47 5.52 -7.29
C ALA A 356 -0.86 6.08 -6.77
N PRO A 357 -1.15 7.40 -6.82
CA PRO A 357 -2.46 7.90 -6.39
C PRO A 357 -3.62 7.35 -7.21
N GLN A 358 -3.43 7.14 -8.51
CA GLN A 358 -4.45 6.65 -9.43
C GLN A 358 -4.76 5.17 -9.16
N THR A 359 -3.72 4.33 -9.09
CA THR A 359 -3.87 2.91 -8.81
C THR A 359 -4.42 2.66 -7.40
N THR A 360 -4.01 3.46 -6.41
CA THR A 360 -4.59 3.43 -5.06
C THR A 360 -6.07 3.77 -5.09
N GLY A 361 -6.48 4.82 -5.82
CA GLY A 361 -7.88 5.18 -5.95
C GLY A 361 -8.72 4.08 -6.60
N GLU A 362 -8.22 3.46 -7.65
CA GLU A 362 -8.91 2.34 -8.29
C GLU A 362 -9.03 1.12 -7.37
N ALA A 363 -8.01 0.85 -6.57
CA ALA A 363 -8.04 -0.20 -5.56
C ALA A 363 -9.06 0.10 -4.44
N LEU A 364 -9.18 1.36 -4.00
CA LEU A 364 -10.22 1.78 -3.04
C LEU A 364 -11.64 1.56 -3.60
N LYS A 365 -11.87 1.93 -4.88
CA LYS A 365 -13.15 1.68 -5.56
C LYS A 365 -13.44 0.18 -5.65
N GLY A 366 -12.45 -0.62 -6.03
CA GLY A 366 -12.55 -2.07 -6.13
C GLY A 366 -12.87 -2.73 -4.79
N GLY A 367 -12.21 -2.30 -3.71
CA GLY A 367 -12.48 -2.77 -2.35
C GLY A 367 -13.91 -2.44 -1.89
N ARG A 368 -14.42 -1.25 -2.23
CA ARG A 368 -15.82 -0.89 -1.95
C ARG A 368 -16.79 -1.76 -2.73
N LEU A 369 -16.51 -2.01 -4.00
CA LEU A 369 -17.34 -2.92 -4.80
C LEU A 369 -17.31 -4.34 -4.23
N ALA A 370 -16.15 -4.84 -3.81
CA ALA A 370 -16.04 -6.15 -3.17
C ALA A 370 -16.87 -6.23 -1.88
N ALA A 371 -16.85 -5.17 -1.05
CA ALA A 371 -17.64 -5.12 0.18
C ALA A 371 -19.16 -5.14 -0.09
N GLU A 372 -19.64 -4.31 -1.01
CA GLU A 372 -21.08 -4.25 -1.36
C GLU A 372 -21.55 -5.54 -2.03
N ALA A 373 -20.81 -6.03 -3.03
CA ALA A 373 -21.18 -7.22 -3.80
C ALA A 373 -21.23 -8.48 -2.94
N THR A 374 -20.31 -8.65 -1.98
CA THR A 374 -20.30 -9.83 -1.10
C THR A 374 -21.41 -9.86 -0.06
N LEU A 375 -22.01 -8.71 0.29
CA LEU A 375 -23.13 -8.63 1.25
C LEU A 375 -24.49 -8.43 0.59
N THR A 376 -24.56 -8.12 -0.70
CA THR A 376 -25.85 -8.04 -1.39
C THR A 376 -26.49 -9.42 -1.40
N SER A 377 -27.59 -9.55 -0.66
CA SER A 377 -28.25 -10.82 -0.34
C SER A 377 -28.63 -11.67 -1.56
N SER A 378 -28.81 -11.05 -2.73
CA SER A 378 -29.08 -11.75 -3.99
C SER A 378 -27.83 -12.41 -4.60
N LEU A 379 -26.64 -11.89 -4.35
CA LEU A 379 -25.39 -12.43 -4.92
C LEU A 379 -24.93 -13.72 -4.22
N LEU A 380 -25.07 -13.81 -2.90
CA LEU A 380 -24.62 -14.97 -2.11
C LEU A 380 -25.77 -15.88 -1.64
N CYS A 381 -27.02 -15.42 -1.71
CA CYS A 381 -28.16 -16.09 -1.12
C CYS A 381 -29.23 -16.51 -2.13
N THR A 382 -29.02 -17.58 -2.87
CA THR A 382 -30.13 -18.43 -3.31
C THR A 382 -30.19 -19.65 -2.41
N GLY A 383 -30.73 -19.45 -1.18
CA GLY A 383 -31.22 -20.57 -0.35
C GLY A 383 -30.35 -21.10 0.78
N CYS A 384 -29.12 -20.58 1.06
CA CYS A 384 -28.24 -21.26 2.01
C CYS A 384 -27.48 -20.39 3.02
N CYS A 385 -27.71 -19.09 3.07
CA CYS A 385 -27.15 -18.27 4.14
C CYS A 385 -28.23 -17.30 4.65
N ASN A 386 -28.62 -17.44 5.91
CA ASN A 386 -29.32 -16.37 6.63
C ASN A 386 -28.42 -15.11 6.57
N ARG A 387 -29.02 -13.91 6.48
CA ARG A 387 -28.34 -12.59 6.46
C ARG A 387 -27.31 -12.37 7.58
N GLU A 388 -27.23 -13.26 8.55
CA GLU A 388 -26.34 -13.24 9.71
C GLU A 388 -24.97 -13.92 9.43
N GLY A 389 -24.67 -14.28 8.17
CA GLY A 389 -23.59 -15.22 7.85
C GLY A 389 -22.21 -14.65 7.62
N PHE A 390 -22.05 -13.46 7.02
CA PHE A 390 -20.73 -12.94 6.63
C PHE A 390 -20.42 -11.60 7.29
N THR A 391 -19.20 -11.48 7.83
CA THR A 391 -18.65 -10.19 8.28
C THR A 391 -17.76 -9.64 7.17
N VAL A 392 -17.93 -8.38 6.81
CA VAL A 392 -17.08 -7.67 5.86
C VAL A 392 -16.52 -6.41 6.51
N ILE A 393 -15.23 -6.18 6.39
CA ILE A 393 -14.55 -5.00 6.91
C ILE A 393 -13.73 -4.34 5.79
N PRO A 394 -13.95 -3.06 5.45
CA PRO A 394 -14.95 -2.16 6.03
C PRO A 394 -16.38 -2.57 5.70
N ALA A 395 -17.31 -2.30 6.61
CA ALA A 395 -18.71 -2.62 6.37
C ALA A 395 -19.29 -1.82 5.20
N PRO A 396 -20.24 -2.37 4.43
CA PRO A 396 -20.96 -1.63 3.40
C PRO A 396 -21.65 -0.37 3.95
N GLY A 397 -21.77 0.65 3.11
CA GLY A 397 -22.41 1.91 3.50
C GLY A 397 -21.58 2.79 4.45
N VAL A 398 -20.41 2.34 4.92
CA VAL A 398 -19.48 3.19 5.70
C VAL A 398 -18.84 4.21 4.76
N PRO A 399 -19.00 5.52 5.00
CA PRO A 399 -18.48 6.56 4.07
C PRO A 399 -16.94 6.63 4.01
N GLU A 400 -16.27 6.04 4.98
CA GLU A 400 -14.82 6.14 5.16
C GLU A 400 -14.09 5.17 4.24
N VAL A 401 -13.30 5.71 3.30
CA VAL A 401 -12.64 4.94 2.24
C VAL A 401 -11.13 5.08 2.36
N TRP A 402 -10.53 4.58 3.42
CA TRP A 402 -9.06 4.60 3.60
C TRP A 402 -8.41 3.23 3.72
N SER A 403 -9.14 2.16 3.42
CA SER A 403 -8.59 0.82 3.38
C SER A 403 -8.60 0.25 1.97
N MET A 404 -7.44 -0.17 1.48
CA MET A 404 -7.32 -0.96 0.27
C MET A 404 -7.59 -2.45 0.51
N ILE A 405 -7.75 -2.87 1.75
CA ILE A 405 -8.00 -4.25 2.12
C ILE A 405 -9.47 -4.37 2.52
N THR A 406 -10.18 -5.27 1.86
CA THR A 406 -11.52 -5.69 2.23
C THR A 406 -11.46 -7.12 2.75
N ALA A 407 -11.69 -7.30 4.04
CA ALA A 407 -11.74 -8.60 4.68
C ALA A 407 -13.15 -9.18 4.59
N VAL A 408 -13.28 -10.41 4.08
CA VAL A 408 -14.54 -11.14 3.92
C VAL A 408 -14.46 -12.44 4.71
N GLU A 409 -15.25 -12.56 5.77
CA GLU A 409 -15.35 -13.76 6.60
C GLU A 409 -16.21 -14.81 5.88
N LEU A 410 -15.63 -15.92 5.46
CA LEU A 410 -16.31 -16.99 4.73
C LEU A 410 -16.66 -18.22 5.60
N ARG A 411 -16.13 -18.30 6.82
CA ARG A 411 -16.45 -19.30 7.86
C ARG A 411 -16.19 -20.76 7.49
N SER A 412 -15.54 -21.05 6.37
CA SER A 412 -15.22 -22.42 5.94
C SER A 412 -13.96 -22.41 5.06
N ARG A 413 -13.10 -23.41 5.27
CA ARG A 413 -11.91 -23.66 4.42
C ARG A 413 -12.32 -23.83 2.95
N GLU A 414 -13.39 -24.58 2.70
CA GLU A 414 -13.92 -24.91 1.38
C GLU A 414 -14.38 -23.65 0.65
N ARG A 415 -15.15 -22.81 1.33
CA ARG A 415 -15.65 -21.53 0.79
C ARG A 415 -14.51 -20.56 0.50
N MET A 416 -13.57 -20.45 1.42
CA MET A 416 -12.37 -19.62 1.23
C MET A 416 -11.57 -20.07 0.02
N THR A 417 -11.32 -21.37 -0.10
CA THR A 417 -10.62 -21.97 -1.23
C THR A 417 -11.38 -21.75 -2.55
N ALA A 418 -12.70 -21.93 -2.56
CA ALA A 418 -13.53 -21.72 -3.74
C ALA A 418 -13.52 -20.26 -4.20
N PHE A 419 -13.60 -19.31 -3.26
CA PHE A 419 -13.53 -17.89 -3.53
C PHE A 419 -12.19 -17.51 -4.20
N CYS A 420 -11.06 -17.91 -3.60
CA CYS A 420 -9.72 -17.65 -4.14
C CYS A 420 -9.54 -18.29 -5.53
N ARG A 421 -10.01 -19.51 -5.74
CA ARG A 421 -9.97 -20.17 -7.06
C ARG A 421 -10.81 -19.43 -8.11
N GLY A 422 -11.95 -18.88 -7.70
CA GLY A 422 -12.79 -18.03 -8.57
C GLY A 422 -12.05 -16.77 -9.02
N ILE A 423 -11.39 -16.07 -8.09
CA ILE A 423 -10.55 -14.91 -8.38
C ILE A 423 -9.40 -15.30 -9.33
N GLN A 424 -8.65 -16.38 -9.03
CA GLN A 424 -7.50 -16.80 -9.83
C GLN A 424 -7.84 -17.04 -11.30
N ARG A 425 -9.01 -17.59 -11.60
CA ARG A 425 -9.47 -17.84 -12.97
C ARG A 425 -9.63 -16.56 -13.80
N THR A 426 -9.76 -15.40 -13.16
CA THR A 426 -9.93 -14.10 -13.81
C THR A 426 -8.65 -13.28 -13.83
N CYS A 427 -7.58 -13.76 -13.19
CA CYS A 427 -6.30 -13.07 -13.16
C CYS A 427 -5.63 -13.03 -14.55
N PRO A 428 -4.88 -11.96 -14.89
CA PRO A 428 -4.19 -11.87 -16.18
C PRO A 428 -3.04 -12.85 -16.32
N ILE A 429 -2.41 -13.23 -15.20
CA ILE A 429 -1.30 -14.18 -15.14
C ILE A 429 -1.74 -15.41 -14.35
N GLY A 430 -1.41 -16.61 -14.83
CA GLY A 430 -1.67 -17.85 -14.12
C GLY A 430 -3.15 -18.22 -13.96
N SER A 431 -4.07 -17.69 -14.77
CA SER A 431 -5.51 -18.00 -14.70
C SER A 431 -5.85 -19.51 -14.83
N TYR A 432 -4.95 -20.30 -15.39
CA TYR A 432 -5.03 -21.74 -15.51
C TYR A 432 -4.58 -22.51 -14.27
N ILE A 433 -3.98 -21.82 -13.28
CA ILE A 433 -3.52 -22.39 -12.02
C ILE A 433 -4.73 -22.55 -11.10
N THR A 434 -4.75 -23.65 -10.34
CA THR A 434 -5.71 -23.84 -9.25
C THR A 434 -4.96 -23.64 -7.93
N PRO A 435 -5.20 -22.51 -7.22
CA PRO A 435 -4.52 -22.27 -5.95
C PRO A 435 -4.97 -23.28 -4.89
N GLU A 436 -3.98 -23.72 -4.11
CA GLU A 436 -4.15 -24.62 -2.97
C GLU A 436 -3.50 -24.00 -1.73
N PRO A 437 -4.08 -24.21 -0.54
CA PRO A 437 -3.42 -23.82 0.70
C PRO A 437 -2.05 -24.45 0.83
N GLY A 438 -1.06 -23.66 1.24
CA GLY A 438 0.31 -24.15 1.39
C GLY A 438 1.12 -23.37 2.42
N VAL A 439 2.20 -24.00 2.90
CA VAL A 439 3.15 -23.37 3.82
C VAL A 439 3.97 -22.34 3.05
N THR A 440 3.98 -21.10 3.55
CA THR A 440 4.69 -19.98 2.95
C THR A 440 5.66 -19.38 3.97
N ALA A 441 6.88 -19.06 3.53
CA ALA A 441 7.90 -18.45 4.39
C ALA A 441 7.38 -17.14 5.01
N GLY A 442 7.61 -16.95 6.31
CA GLY A 442 7.16 -15.78 7.05
C GLY A 442 5.76 -15.93 7.67
N TYR A 443 5.03 -17.01 7.41
CA TYR A 443 3.68 -17.24 7.96
C TYR A 443 3.66 -18.47 8.86
N GLY A 444 2.85 -18.42 9.93
CA GLY A 444 2.68 -19.52 10.87
C GLY A 444 1.67 -20.56 10.40
N ASP A 445 0.66 -20.15 9.65
CA ASP A 445 -0.39 -20.98 9.12
C ASP A 445 -0.19 -21.26 7.62
N GLU A 446 -0.89 -22.27 7.08
CA GLU A 446 -1.05 -22.39 5.64
C GLU A 446 -1.77 -21.15 5.11
N VAL A 447 -1.33 -20.63 3.97
CA VAL A 447 -1.96 -19.50 3.29
C VAL A 447 -2.41 -19.91 1.90
N ILE A 448 -3.56 -19.44 1.47
CA ILE A 448 -3.98 -19.53 0.07
C ILE A 448 -3.83 -18.16 -0.58
N PHE A 449 -3.25 -18.15 -1.78
CA PHE A 449 -3.08 -16.93 -2.59
C PHE A 449 -3.81 -17.09 -3.93
N ALA A 450 -4.62 -16.10 -4.27
CA ALA A 450 -5.09 -15.87 -5.63
C ALA A 450 -4.46 -14.55 -6.08
N ASP A 451 -3.34 -14.66 -6.78
CA ASP A 451 -2.54 -13.55 -7.27
C ASP A 451 -2.04 -13.82 -8.69
N GLY A 452 -2.58 -13.15 -9.65
CA GLY A 452 -2.11 -13.22 -11.04
C GLY A 452 -1.44 -11.92 -11.43
N THR A 453 -0.38 -11.55 -10.69
CA THR A 453 0.28 -10.26 -10.76
C THR A 453 1.52 -10.29 -11.66
N PHE A 454 1.84 -9.16 -12.32
CA PHE A 454 3.06 -9.02 -13.12
C PHE A 454 4.30 -8.84 -12.25
N ILE A 455 4.13 -8.28 -11.05
CA ILE A 455 5.15 -8.16 -10.03
C ILE A 455 4.81 -9.16 -8.92
N ASP A 456 5.68 -10.13 -8.70
CA ASP A 456 5.49 -11.18 -7.71
C ASP A 456 5.22 -10.59 -6.31
N GLY A 457 4.10 -11.00 -5.70
CA GLY A 457 3.64 -10.48 -4.41
C GLY A 457 3.10 -9.04 -4.42
N SER A 458 2.85 -8.45 -5.61
CA SER A 458 2.25 -7.12 -5.72
C SER A 458 0.75 -7.15 -5.51
N THR A 459 0.35 -7.18 -4.25
CA THR A 459 -1.07 -7.13 -3.87
C THR A 459 -1.79 -5.84 -4.32
N ALA A 460 -1.03 -4.79 -4.71
CA ALA A 460 -1.61 -3.59 -5.31
C ALA A 460 -2.20 -3.82 -6.71
N GLU A 461 -1.77 -4.85 -7.43
CA GLU A 461 -2.32 -5.17 -8.75
C GLU A 461 -3.73 -5.79 -8.68
N LEU A 462 -3.91 -6.82 -7.94
CA LEU A 462 -5.11 -7.46 -7.41
C LEU A 462 -4.70 -8.77 -6.74
N SER A 463 -5.15 -8.98 -5.52
CA SER A 463 -4.95 -10.23 -4.78
C SER A 463 -6.17 -10.53 -3.92
N ALA A 464 -6.43 -11.82 -3.72
CA ALA A 464 -7.35 -12.32 -2.71
C ALA A 464 -6.67 -13.49 -2.01
N ASP A 465 -6.29 -13.30 -0.77
CA ASP A 465 -5.47 -14.23 -0.01
C ASP A 465 -5.85 -14.25 1.47
N GLY A 466 -5.31 -15.21 2.21
CA GLY A 466 -5.46 -15.25 3.66
C GLY A 466 -5.01 -16.57 4.27
N PRO A 467 -4.72 -16.55 5.59
CA PRO A 467 -4.34 -17.74 6.33
C PRO A 467 -5.55 -18.67 6.53
N ILE A 468 -5.29 -19.97 6.41
CA ILE A 468 -6.29 -21.03 6.62
C ILE A 468 -6.44 -21.28 8.11
N ARG A 469 -7.15 -20.38 8.78
CA ARG A 469 -7.51 -20.45 10.19
C ARG A 469 -8.89 -19.84 10.43
N GLU A 470 -9.56 -20.25 11.47
CA GLU A 470 -10.84 -19.65 11.85
C GLU A 470 -10.70 -18.13 12.11
N PRO A 471 -11.68 -17.32 11.66
CA PRO A 471 -12.95 -17.67 11.04
C PRO A 471 -12.92 -17.80 9.50
N TYR A 472 -11.78 -18.09 8.87
CA TYR A 472 -11.58 -18.26 7.43
C TYR A 472 -11.90 -16.99 6.65
N VAL A 473 -11.04 -16.01 6.76
CA VAL A 473 -11.18 -14.68 6.16
C VAL A 473 -10.33 -14.56 4.91
N VAL A 474 -10.93 -14.15 3.81
CA VAL A 474 -10.23 -13.71 2.60
C VAL A 474 -10.01 -12.20 2.67
N TYR A 475 -8.79 -11.77 2.37
CA TYR A 475 -8.39 -10.37 2.28
C TYR A 475 -8.26 -9.98 0.80
N CYS A 476 -9.27 -9.25 0.31
CA CYS A 476 -9.31 -8.70 -1.04
C CYS A 476 -8.49 -7.42 -1.08
N GLN A 477 -7.51 -7.31 -1.98
CA GLN A 477 -6.52 -6.25 -1.97
C GLN A 477 -6.24 -5.72 -3.37
N GLY A 478 -5.93 -4.42 -3.49
CA GLY A 478 -5.47 -3.80 -4.72
C GLY A 478 -6.53 -3.67 -5.81
N GLY A 479 -6.06 -3.77 -7.04
CA GLY A 479 -6.84 -3.60 -8.26
C GLY A 479 -6.37 -2.40 -9.09
N THR A 480 -5.83 -2.65 -10.27
CA THR A 480 -5.34 -1.60 -11.18
C THR A 480 -6.46 -0.74 -11.74
N HIS A 481 -7.68 -1.25 -11.75
CA HIS A 481 -8.93 -0.57 -12.08
C HIS A 481 -10.08 -1.30 -11.36
N TRP A 482 -11.11 -0.58 -10.93
CA TRP A 482 -12.25 -1.18 -10.22
C TRP A 482 -12.99 -2.24 -11.05
N THR A 483 -13.00 -2.12 -12.38
CA THR A 483 -13.60 -3.14 -13.27
C THR A 483 -12.85 -4.48 -13.23
N HIS A 484 -11.56 -4.48 -12.88
CA HIS A 484 -10.82 -5.72 -12.63
C HIS A 484 -11.43 -6.48 -11.45
N TRP A 485 -11.81 -5.76 -10.38
CA TRP A 485 -12.56 -6.34 -9.28
C TRP A 485 -13.96 -6.79 -9.68
N ALA A 486 -14.68 -6.06 -10.54
CA ALA A 486 -15.98 -6.49 -11.02
C ALA A 486 -15.92 -7.88 -11.68
N LEU A 487 -14.97 -8.07 -12.60
CA LEU A 487 -14.76 -9.36 -13.29
C LEU A 487 -14.27 -10.46 -12.33
N ALA A 488 -13.39 -10.11 -11.39
CA ALA A 488 -12.88 -11.06 -10.40
C ALA A 488 -13.99 -11.57 -9.46
N LEU A 489 -14.90 -10.68 -9.05
CA LEU A 489 -16.06 -11.04 -8.22
C LEU A 489 -17.07 -11.93 -8.96
N GLU A 490 -17.24 -11.77 -10.27
CA GLU A 490 -18.07 -12.71 -11.08
C GLU A 490 -17.54 -14.15 -10.91
N GLY A 491 -16.23 -14.35 -11.03
CA GLY A 491 -15.60 -15.65 -10.83
C GLY A 491 -15.69 -16.15 -9.39
N ALA A 492 -15.45 -15.27 -8.42
CA ALA A 492 -15.49 -15.61 -7.00
C ALA A 492 -16.88 -16.03 -6.54
N VAL A 493 -17.92 -15.24 -6.87
CA VAL A 493 -19.32 -15.51 -6.49
C VAL A 493 -19.82 -16.79 -7.15
N THR A 494 -19.51 -17.00 -8.43
CA THR A 494 -19.89 -18.22 -9.13
C THR A 494 -19.27 -19.46 -8.48
N SER A 495 -17.96 -19.44 -8.19
CA SER A 495 -17.27 -20.57 -7.55
C SER A 495 -17.76 -20.81 -6.11
N LEU A 496 -18.09 -19.74 -5.38
CA LEU A 496 -18.64 -19.86 -4.03
C LEU A 496 -20.04 -20.48 -4.03
N ARG A 497 -20.93 -20.09 -4.96
CA ARG A 497 -22.27 -20.70 -5.13
C ARG A 497 -22.17 -22.19 -5.45
N GLU A 498 -21.23 -22.60 -6.32
CA GLU A 498 -20.97 -23.99 -6.63
C GLU A 498 -20.50 -24.80 -5.40
N ALA A 499 -19.65 -24.20 -4.56
CA ALA A 499 -19.17 -24.84 -3.34
C ALA A 499 -20.30 -25.04 -2.33
N VAL A 500 -21.09 -23.98 -2.07
CA VAL A 500 -22.25 -24.05 -1.14
C VAL A 500 -23.32 -25.03 -1.62
N ALA A 501 -23.55 -25.14 -2.91
CA ALA A 501 -24.53 -26.11 -3.46
C ALA A 501 -24.10 -27.57 -3.26
N LYS A 502 -22.81 -27.84 -3.03
CA LYS A 502 -22.28 -29.18 -2.75
C LYS A 502 -22.33 -29.53 -1.26
N ASP A 503 -22.39 -28.51 -0.40
CA ASP A 503 -22.46 -28.67 1.08
C ASP A 503 -23.91 -28.99 1.55
N ASN A 504 -24.93 -28.74 0.70
CA ASN A 504 -26.34 -29.02 0.90
C ASN A 504 -26.77 -30.32 0.22
#